data_a48419ee80e771b7990af69936b903c4
#
_entry.id   a48419ee80e771b7990af69936b903c4
#
_cell.length_a   1.000
_cell.length_b   1.000
_cell.length_c   1.000
_cell.angle_alpha   90.00
_cell.angle_beta   90.00
_cell.angle_gamma   90.00
#
_symmetry.space_group_name_H-M   'P 1'
#
loop_
_entity.id
_entity.type
_entity.pdbx_description
1 polymer ?
#
loop_
_entity_poly.entity_id
_entity_poly.type
_entity_poly.pdbx_seq_one_letter_code
_entity_poly.pdbx_strand_id
1 'polypeptide(L)'
;MSVATPLNRCRGGQFVAHVKALPGNPYDGHTLAAVLPDIESTIGAGLERIVTDAGYKGHNAPKHQRFKVYVAGQKRGLTAAIKRAFRRRSAVEPTIAHLKNEHRMGRNHLAGRAGDAANAVLAAVGYNFGLLLRWLTLLLRIVLAVLAASSHSNRTIAAS
;
A
#
# COMPACT_ATOMS: atom_id res chain seq x y z
N MET A 1 -11.73 -7.54 -5.85
CA MET A 1 -10.69 -6.49 -6.00
C MET A 1 -9.49 -6.85 -5.16
N SER A 2 -8.27 -6.66 -5.67
CA SER A 2 -7.01 -6.89 -4.95
C SER A 2 -6.32 -5.56 -4.64
N VAL A 3 -5.79 -5.41 -3.43
CA VAL A 3 -4.99 -4.26 -2.99
C VAL A 3 -3.70 -4.78 -2.36
N ALA A 4 -2.56 -4.29 -2.82
CA ALA A 4 -1.26 -4.64 -2.26
C ALA A 4 -0.57 -3.39 -1.68
N THR A 5 0.05 -3.56 -0.52
CA THR A 5 0.83 -2.53 0.16
C THR A 5 2.19 -3.10 0.57
N PRO A 6 3.22 -2.26 0.74
CA PRO A 6 4.50 -2.72 1.25
C PRO A 6 4.37 -3.37 2.62
N LEU A 7 5.10 -4.47 2.82
CA LEU A 7 5.10 -5.19 4.09
C LEU A 7 5.86 -4.42 5.18
N ASN A 8 6.85 -3.64 4.78
CA ASN A 8 7.64 -2.80 5.69
C ASN A 8 7.01 -1.42 5.83
N ARG A 9 7.22 -0.79 6.98
CA ARG A 9 6.77 0.58 7.23
C ARG A 9 7.54 1.53 6.31
N CYS A 10 6.82 2.29 5.48
CA CYS A 10 7.39 3.31 4.62
C CYS A 10 7.40 4.67 5.34
N ARG A 11 8.41 5.50 5.09
CA ARG A 11 8.36 6.91 5.47
C ARG A 11 7.23 7.58 4.68
N GLY A 12 6.41 8.35 5.35
CA GLY A 12 5.26 9.02 4.72
C GLY A 12 3.94 8.27 4.77
N GLY A 13 3.92 6.98 5.17
CA GLY A 13 2.69 6.23 5.39
C GLY A 13 2.65 4.86 4.69
N GLN A 14 1.49 4.23 4.71
CA GLN A 14 1.26 2.93 4.08
C GLN A 14 0.72 3.15 2.66
N PHE A 15 1.61 3.26 1.69
CA PHE A 15 1.24 3.46 0.29
C PHE A 15 0.56 2.22 -0.31
N VAL A 16 -0.36 2.44 -1.23
CA VAL A 16 -0.88 1.38 -2.10
C VAL A 16 0.12 1.18 -3.24
N ALA A 17 0.77 0.02 -3.26
CA ALA A 17 1.76 -0.33 -4.26
C ALA A 17 1.10 -0.86 -5.55
N HIS A 18 -0.06 -1.52 -5.40
CA HIS A 18 -0.81 -2.07 -6.53
C HIS A 18 -2.29 -2.20 -6.17
N VAL A 19 -3.15 -1.98 -7.15
CA VAL A 19 -4.59 -2.21 -7.05
C VAL A 19 -5.11 -2.79 -8.36
N LYS A 20 -5.99 -3.79 -8.26
CA LYS A 20 -6.61 -4.42 -9.45
C LYS A 20 -8.08 -4.73 -9.17
N ALA A 21 -8.96 -4.26 -10.05
CA ALA A 21 -10.33 -4.71 -10.10
C ALA A 21 -10.36 -6.13 -10.68
N LEU A 22 -11.09 -7.01 -10.01
CA LEU A 22 -11.23 -8.41 -10.42
C LEU A 22 -12.71 -8.65 -10.79
N PRO A 23 -13.00 -8.98 -12.04
CA PRO A 23 -14.39 -9.18 -12.47
C PRO A 23 -14.98 -10.45 -11.84
N GLY A 24 -16.29 -10.45 -11.58
CA GLY A 24 -17.04 -11.63 -11.18
C GLY A 24 -16.82 -12.12 -9.76
N ASN A 25 -16.22 -11.32 -8.87
CA ASN A 25 -15.96 -11.68 -7.47
C ASN A 25 -15.33 -13.07 -7.29
N PRO A 26 -14.16 -13.33 -7.90
CA PRO A 26 -13.50 -14.64 -7.82
C PRO A 26 -13.09 -14.94 -6.38
N TYR A 27 -12.96 -16.24 -6.06
CA TYR A 27 -12.37 -16.66 -4.79
C TYR A 27 -10.93 -16.12 -4.66
N ASP A 28 -10.62 -15.49 -3.54
CA ASP A 28 -9.35 -14.77 -3.33
C ASP A 28 -8.12 -15.62 -3.62
N GLY A 29 -8.12 -16.88 -3.18
CA GLY A 29 -7.02 -17.80 -3.42
C GLY A 29 -6.72 -18.05 -4.90
N HIS A 30 -7.68 -17.87 -5.80
CA HIS A 30 -7.50 -18.07 -7.25
C HIS A 30 -7.05 -16.80 -7.99
N THR A 31 -6.81 -15.71 -7.27
CA THR A 31 -6.44 -14.44 -7.89
C THR A 31 -4.93 -14.21 -7.97
N LEU A 32 -4.13 -14.91 -7.16
CA LEU A 32 -2.70 -14.66 -7.05
C LEU A 32 -1.94 -14.90 -8.36
N ALA A 33 -2.29 -15.93 -9.12
CA ALA A 33 -1.65 -16.20 -10.40
C ALA A 33 -1.75 -15.04 -11.39
N ALA A 34 -2.87 -14.30 -11.36
CA ALA A 34 -3.11 -13.16 -12.25
C ALA A 34 -2.60 -11.82 -11.67
N VAL A 35 -2.51 -11.71 -10.34
CA VAL A 35 -2.18 -10.45 -9.68
C VAL A 35 -0.67 -10.30 -9.44
N LEU A 36 0.04 -11.40 -9.12
CA LEU A 36 1.45 -11.30 -8.74
C LEU A 36 2.37 -10.83 -9.88
N PRO A 37 2.25 -11.33 -11.12
CA PRO A 37 3.05 -10.82 -12.24
C PRO A 37 2.78 -9.34 -12.52
N ASP A 38 1.53 -8.91 -12.36
CA ASP A 38 1.11 -7.53 -12.53
C ASP A 38 1.71 -6.60 -11.46
N ILE A 39 1.77 -7.07 -10.20
CA ILE A 39 2.45 -6.38 -9.12
C ILE A 39 3.94 -6.20 -9.44
N GLU A 40 4.66 -7.26 -9.83
CA GLU A 40 6.08 -7.21 -10.17
C GLU A 40 6.35 -6.24 -11.34
N SER A 41 5.51 -6.28 -12.36
CA SER A 41 5.58 -5.35 -13.50
C SER A 41 5.36 -3.90 -13.07
N THR A 42 4.39 -3.64 -12.19
CA THR A 42 4.07 -2.29 -11.72
C THR A 42 5.15 -1.72 -10.81
N ILE A 43 5.72 -2.56 -9.93
CA ILE A 43 6.74 -2.13 -8.95
C ILE A 43 8.13 -2.07 -9.59
N GLY A 44 8.37 -2.80 -10.68
CA GLY A 44 9.68 -2.91 -11.33
C GLY A 44 10.70 -3.69 -10.49
N ALA A 45 10.25 -4.50 -9.52
CA ALA A 45 11.10 -5.29 -8.65
C ALA A 45 10.46 -6.65 -8.34
N GLY A 46 11.31 -7.66 -8.19
CA GLY A 46 10.86 -9.01 -7.83
C GLY A 46 10.31 -9.07 -6.41
N LEU A 47 9.25 -9.85 -6.23
CA LEU A 47 8.65 -10.11 -4.93
C LEU A 47 9.46 -11.16 -4.17
N GLU A 48 9.78 -10.89 -2.90
CA GLU A 48 10.45 -11.86 -2.03
C GLU A 48 9.46 -12.58 -1.11
N ARG A 49 8.47 -11.86 -0.63
CA ARG A 49 7.58 -12.33 0.42
C ARG A 49 6.20 -11.71 0.30
N ILE A 50 5.19 -12.56 0.36
CA ILE A 50 3.79 -12.17 0.28
C ILE A 50 3.08 -12.65 1.53
N VAL A 51 2.32 -11.79 2.16
CA VAL A 51 1.51 -12.12 3.34
C VAL A 51 0.05 -11.80 3.00
N THR A 52 -0.78 -12.82 3.07
CA THR A 52 -2.21 -12.75 2.74
C THR A 52 -3.06 -13.09 3.96
N ASP A 53 -4.35 -12.84 3.87
CA ASP A 53 -5.30 -13.28 4.89
C ASP A 53 -5.71 -14.75 4.71
N ALA A 54 -6.61 -15.21 5.58
CA ALA A 54 -7.05 -16.60 5.59
C ALA A 54 -7.89 -17.00 4.36
N GLY A 55 -8.49 -16.01 3.66
CA GLY A 55 -9.24 -16.23 2.43
C GLY A 55 -8.39 -16.76 1.27
N TYR A 56 -7.07 -16.63 1.36
CA TYR A 56 -6.14 -17.13 0.34
C TYR A 56 -5.67 -18.58 0.56
N LYS A 57 -6.28 -19.35 1.47
CA LYS A 57 -5.95 -20.78 1.63
C LYS A 57 -6.19 -21.51 0.32
N GLY A 58 -5.26 -22.41 -0.05
CA GLY A 58 -5.34 -23.13 -1.33
C GLY A 58 -5.05 -22.25 -2.56
N HIS A 59 -4.26 -21.20 -2.39
CA HIS A 59 -3.95 -20.25 -3.44
C HIS A 59 -3.29 -20.88 -4.67
N ASN A 60 -3.52 -20.25 -5.83
CA ASN A 60 -2.98 -20.64 -7.14
C ASN A 60 -1.70 -19.87 -7.52
N ALA A 61 -0.96 -19.33 -6.55
CA ALA A 61 0.29 -18.63 -6.85
C ALA A 61 1.24 -19.54 -7.64
N PRO A 62 1.94 -19.02 -8.68
CA PRO A 62 2.83 -19.80 -9.51
C PRO A 62 3.96 -20.43 -8.68
N LYS A 63 4.18 -21.75 -8.86
CA LYS A 63 5.17 -22.52 -8.10
C LYS A 63 6.62 -22.20 -8.49
N HIS A 64 6.84 -21.59 -9.63
CA HIS A 64 8.18 -21.31 -10.20
C HIS A 64 8.77 -19.97 -9.76
N GLN A 65 8.08 -19.20 -8.94
CA GLN A 65 8.55 -17.88 -8.54
C GLN A 65 9.41 -17.94 -7.28
N ARG A 66 10.35 -17.01 -7.18
CA ARG A 66 11.33 -16.91 -6.08
C ARG A 66 10.75 -16.43 -4.74
N PHE A 67 9.48 -16.10 -4.68
CA PHE A 67 8.81 -15.61 -3.49
C PHE A 67 8.09 -16.70 -2.70
N LYS A 68 7.87 -16.45 -1.41
CA LYS A 68 7.05 -17.31 -0.54
C LYS A 68 5.76 -16.60 -0.16
N VAL A 69 4.63 -17.31 -0.33
CA VAL A 69 3.31 -16.86 0.12
C VAL A 69 3.03 -17.42 1.51
N TYR A 70 2.70 -16.54 2.43
CA TYR A 70 2.31 -16.88 3.80
C TYR A 70 0.85 -16.47 4.01
N VAL A 71 0.02 -17.45 4.38
CA VAL A 71 -1.43 -17.26 4.58
C VAL A 71 -1.72 -17.16 6.08
N ALA A 72 -2.55 -16.20 6.48
CA ALA A 72 -2.94 -16.04 7.87
C ALA A 72 -3.62 -17.31 8.41
N GLY A 73 -3.30 -17.66 9.68
CA GLY A 73 -3.73 -18.93 10.30
C GLY A 73 -2.85 -20.14 9.98
N GLN A 74 -1.79 -19.99 9.19
CA GLN A 74 -0.77 -21.01 8.98
C GLN A 74 -0.03 -21.30 10.30
N LYS A 75 0.13 -22.59 10.64
CA LYS A 75 0.79 -23.02 11.90
C LYS A 75 2.25 -23.37 11.74
N ARG A 76 2.69 -23.80 10.54
CA ARG A 76 4.05 -24.28 10.26
C ARG A 76 4.87 -23.26 9.48
N GLY A 77 6.20 -23.25 9.66
CA GLY A 77 7.12 -22.41 8.90
C GLY A 77 7.11 -20.93 9.30
N LEU A 78 6.65 -20.59 10.52
CA LEU A 78 6.54 -19.22 10.99
C LEU A 78 7.76 -18.80 11.81
N THR A 79 8.63 -18.00 11.23
CA THR A 79 9.69 -17.30 11.96
C THR A 79 9.12 -16.09 12.72
N ALA A 80 9.90 -15.54 13.69
CA ALA A 80 9.53 -14.32 14.39
C ALA A 80 9.29 -13.13 13.42
N ALA A 81 10.04 -13.08 12.30
CA ALA A 81 9.86 -12.08 11.25
C ALA A 81 8.50 -12.23 10.55
N ILE A 82 8.07 -13.46 10.23
CA ILE A 82 6.77 -13.72 9.61
C ILE A 82 5.63 -13.38 10.57
N LYS A 83 5.76 -13.75 11.85
CA LYS A 83 4.77 -13.37 12.87
C LYS A 83 4.61 -11.85 12.98
N ARG A 84 5.70 -11.09 12.91
CA ARG A 84 5.65 -9.62 12.84
C ARG A 84 4.97 -9.13 11.57
N ALA A 85 5.25 -9.75 10.42
CA ALA A 85 4.63 -9.43 9.16
C ALA A 85 3.11 -9.63 9.19
N PHE A 86 2.61 -10.71 9.79
CA PHE A 86 1.18 -10.93 9.99
C PHE A 86 0.53 -9.86 10.87
N ARG A 87 1.17 -9.44 11.95
CA ARG A 87 0.66 -8.31 12.76
C ARG A 87 0.59 -7.01 11.95
N ARG A 88 1.55 -6.77 11.09
CA ARG A 88 1.59 -5.58 10.22
C ARG A 88 0.58 -5.65 9.08
N ARG A 89 0.15 -6.82 8.66
CA ARG A 89 -0.88 -6.98 7.63
C ARG A 89 -2.16 -6.21 8.00
N SER A 90 -2.51 -6.14 9.28
CA SER A 90 -3.67 -5.38 9.74
C SER A 90 -3.64 -3.89 9.33
N ALA A 91 -2.46 -3.34 8.98
CA ALA A 91 -2.35 -1.98 8.46
C ALA A 91 -2.98 -1.79 7.06
N VAL A 92 -3.27 -2.89 6.35
CA VAL A 92 -3.98 -2.85 5.06
C VAL A 92 -5.46 -2.51 5.25
N GLU A 93 -6.06 -2.95 6.34
CA GLU A 93 -7.50 -2.76 6.59
C GLU A 93 -7.90 -1.27 6.67
N PRO A 94 -7.21 -0.41 7.47
CA PRO A 94 -7.44 1.02 7.42
C PRO A 94 -7.21 1.63 6.03
N THR A 95 -6.19 1.17 5.31
CA THR A 95 -5.92 1.64 3.94
C THR A 95 -7.10 1.36 3.02
N ILE A 96 -7.64 0.13 3.05
CA ILE A 96 -8.83 -0.24 2.27
C ILE A 96 -10.06 0.57 2.71
N ALA A 97 -10.23 0.84 4.00
CA ALA A 97 -11.30 1.68 4.51
C ALA A 97 -11.20 3.11 3.96
N HIS A 98 -10.01 3.72 3.96
CA HIS A 98 -9.77 5.04 3.36
C HIS A 98 -10.06 5.06 1.86
N LEU A 99 -9.60 4.04 1.11
CA LEU A 99 -9.89 3.91 -0.32
C LEU A 99 -11.40 3.88 -0.59
N LYS A 100 -12.15 3.13 0.20
CA LYS A 100 -13.61 3.00 0.03
C LYS A 100 -14.37 4.25 0.43
N ASN A 101 -14.05 4.85 1.56
CA ASN A 101 -14.85 5.91 2.17
C ASN A 101 -14.44 7.31 1.70
N GLU A 102 -13.14 7.59 1.61
CA GLU A 102 -12.61 8.92 1.29
C GLU A 102 -12.33 9.08 -0.21
N HIS A 103 -11.91 8.00 -0.88
CA HIS A 103 -11.56 8.02 -2.30
C HIS A 103 -12.60 7.35 -3.22
N ARG A 104 -13.82 7.17 -2.71
CA ARG A 104 -14.99 6.69 -3.48
C ARG A 104 -14.83 5.34 -4.18
N MET A 105 -13.86 4.53 -3.77
CA MET A 105 -13.68 3.20 -4.37
C MET A 105 -14.90 2.28 -4.18
N GLY A 106 -15.71 2.52 -3.14
CA GLY A 106 -16.97 1.82 -2.89
C GLY A 106 -18.17 2.34 -3.70
N ARG A 107 -18.02 3.45 -4.45
CA ARG A 107 -19.09 4.08 -5.24
C ARG A 107 -18.59 4.36 -6.65
N ASN A 108 -18.61 3.34 -7.49
CA ASN A 108 -18.21 3.51 -8.88
C ASN A 108 -19.35 4.11 -9.69
N HIS A 109 -19.09 5.26 -10.33
CA HIS A 109 -19.98 5.91 -11.27
C HIS A 109 -19.59 5.61 -12.72
N LEU A 110 -18.48 4.90 -12.94
CA LEU A 110 -18.01 4.52 -14.26
C LEU A 110 -18.58 3.15 -14.64
N ALA A 111 -19.04 3.01 -15.87
CA ALA A 111 -19.67 1.79 -16.33
C ALA A 111 -18.66 0.74 -16.81
N GLY A 112 -18.98 -0.53 -16.57
CA GLY A 112 -18.27 -1.67 -17.11
C GLY A 112 -16.91 -1.95 -16.47
N ARG A 113 -16.25 -3.00 -16.96
CA ARG A 113 -14.95 -3.47 -16.42
C ARG A 113 -13.83 -2.42 -16.48
N ALA A 114 -13.80 -1.64 -17.55
CA ALA A 114 -12.81 -0.56 -17.68
C ALA A 114 -13.07 0.54 -16.65
N GLY A 115 -14.36 0.85 -16.40
CA GLY A 115 -14.76 1.78 -15.36
C GLY A 115 -14.39 1.31 -13.97
N ASP A 116 -14.59 0.03 -13.65
CA ASP A 116 -14.18 -0.56 -12.37
C ASP A 116 -12.66 -0.51 -12.17
N ALA A 117 -11.90 -0.82 -13.22
CA ALA A 117 -10.44 -0.75 -13.19
C ALA A 117 -9.96 0.69 -12.99
N ALA A 118 -10.50 1.64 -13.75
CA ALA A 118 -10.16 3.06 -13.62
C ALA A 118 -10.50 3.60 -12.22
N ASN A 119 -11.69 3.30 -11.68
CA ASN A 119 -12.09 3.71 -10.35
C ASN A 119 -11.13 3.19 -9.27
N ALA A 120 -10.73 1.92 -9.34
CA ALA A 120 -9.79 1.33 -8.39
C ALA A 120 -8.44 2.06 -8.43
N VAL A 121 -7.90 2.31 -9.63
CA VAL A 121 -6.63 3.02 -9.81
C VAL A 121 -6.72 4.45 -9.32
N LEU A 122 -7.76 5.20 -9.71
CA LEU A 122 -7.95 6.59 -9.28
C LEU A 122 -8.09 6.72 -7.76
N ALA A 123 -8.79 5.79 -7.10
CA ALA A 123 -8.88 5.77 -5.65
C ALA A 123 -7.51 5.55 -5.00
N ALA A 124 -6.71 4.60 -5.50
CA ALA A 124 -5.37 4.33 -4.99
C ALA A 124 -4.42 5.52 -5.22
N VAL A 125 -4.47 6.13 -6.38
CA VAL A 125 -3.69 7.34 -6.72
C VAL A 125 -4.07 8.49 -5.79
N GLY A 126 -5.36 8.79 -5.61
CA GLY A 126 -5.84 9.85 -4.71
C GLY A 126 -5.37 9.64 -3.27
N TYR A 127 -5.46 8.41 -2.77
CA TYR A 127 -4.95 8.05 -1.44
C TYR A 127 -3.44 8.28 -1.34
N ASN A 128 -2.66 7.80 -2.29
CA ASN A 128 -1.21 7.96 -2.30
C ASN A 128 -0.80 9.43 -2.40
N PHE A 129 -1.46 10.22 -3.23
CA PHE A 129 -1.23 11.67 -3.30
C PHE A 129 -1.53 12.36 -1.97
N GLY A 130 -2.58 11.98 -1.27
CA GLY A 130 -2.88 12.51 0.06
C GLY A 130 -1.74 12.25 1.06
N LEU A 131 -1.11 11.06 1.02
CA LEU A 131 0.06 10.74 1.83
C LEU A 131 1.28 11.60 1.45
N LEU A 132 1.55 11.75 0.16
CA LEU A 132 2.66 12.57 -0.34
C LEU A 132 2.50 14.04 0.04
N LEU A 133 1.31 14.60 -0.11
CA LEU A 133 1.03 16.00 0.27
C LEU A 133 1.22 16.23 1.76
N ARG A 134 0.78 15.32 2.62
CA ARG A 134 1.01 15.41 4.08
C ARG A 134 2.50 15.40 4.38
N TRP A 135 3.27 14.54 3.74
CA TRP A 135 4.71 14.44 3.93
C TRP A 135 5.44 15.70 3.45
N LEU A 136 5.09 16.21 2.27
CA LEU A 136 5.64 17.48 1.73
C LEU A 136 5.29 18.66 2.61
N THR A 137 4.08 18.74 3.15
CA THR A 137 3.67 19.80 4.08
C THR A 137 4.51 19.75 5.36
N LEU A 138 4.77 18.56 5.89
CA LEU A 138 5.64 18.40 7.06
C LEU A 138 7.08 18.86 6.76
N LEU A 139 7.62 18.44 5.62
CA LEU A 139 8.95 18.86 5.18
C LEU A 139 9.05 20.38 5.03
N LEU A 140 8.06 21.01 4.39
CA LEU A 140 8.00 22.45 4.23
C LEU A 140 7.97 23.18 5.58
N ARG A 141 7.16 22.69 6.54
CA ARG A 141 7.12 23.26 7.91
C ARG A 141 8.48 23.20 8.60
N ILE A 142 9.21 22.09 8.45
CA ILE A 142 10.56 21.94 9.02
C ILE A 142 11.53 22.94 8.37
N VAL A 143 11.51 23.05 7.05
CA VAL A 143 12.39 24.02 6.32
C VAL A 143 12.08 25.45 6.75
N LEU A 144 10.81 25.84 6.81
CA LEU A 144 10.43 27.19 7.25
C LEU A 144 10.83 27.46 8.70
N ALA A 145 10.70 26.49 9.60
CA ALA A 145 11.13 26.62 10.98
C ALA A 145 12.65 26.83 11.10
N VAL A 146 13.45 26.10 10.32
CA VAL A 146 14.91 26.24 10.28
C VAL A 146 15.30 27.63 9.74
N LEU A 147 14.67 28.08 8.66
CA LEU A 147 14.93 29.43 8.10
C LEU A 147 14.56 30.56 9.07
N ALA A 148 13.43 30.43 9.78
CA ALA A 148 13.03 31.39 10.78
C ALA A 148 14.01 31.43 11.96
N ALA A 149 14.50 30.29 12.43
CA ALA A 149 15.50 30.23 13.49
C ALA A 149 16.83 30.87 13.09
N SER A 150 17.31 30.62 11.86
CA SER A 150 18.55 31.23 11.36
C SER A 150 18.43 32.72 11.18
N SER A 151 17.27 33.25 10.77
CA SER A 151 17.06 34.71 10.64
C SER A 151 17.01 35.43 12.00
N HIS A 152 16.52 34.77 13.06
CA HIS A 152 16.56 35.30 14.43
C HIS A 152 17.99 35.37 14.98
N SER A 153 18.79 34.33 14.75
CA SER A 153 20.19 34.28 15.20
C SER A 153 21.03 35.41 14.57
N ASN A 154 20.84 35.69 13.28
CA ASN A 154 21.55 36.76 12.59
C ASN A 154 21.15 38.16 13.09
N ARG A 155 19.91 38.40 13.53
CA ARG A 155 19.47 39.66 14.09
C ARG A 155 20.06 39.95 15.46
N THR A 156 20.25 38.93 16.30
CA THR A 156 20.85 39.06 17.62
C THR A 156 22.35 39.41 17.53
N ILE A 157 23.06 38.90 16.55
CA ILE A 157 24.48 39.16 16.32
C ILE A 157 24.69 40.57 15.75
N ALA A 158 23.76 41.11 14.97
CA ALA A 158 23.85 42.46 14.38
C ALA A 158 23.44 43.56 15.35
N ALA A 159 22.88 43.25 16.53
CA ALA A 159 22.43 44.20 17.56
C ALA A 159 23.38 44.30 18.78
N SER A 160 24.46 43.54 18.79
CA SER A 160 25.56 43.57 19.78
C SER A 160 26.79 44.27 19.21
#